data_801d895c4585368035cda9fc22c14804
#
_entry.id   801d895c4585368035cda9fc22c14804
#
_cell.length_a   1.000
_cell.length_b   1.000
_cell.length_c   1.000
_cell.angle_alpha   90.00
_cell.angle_beta   90.00
_cell.angle_gamma   90.00
#
_symmetry.space_group_name_H-M   'P 1'
#
loop_
_entity.id
_entity.type
_entity.pdbx_description
1 polymer ?
#
loop_
_entity_poly.entity_id
_entity_poly.type
_entity_poly.pdbx_seq_one_letter_code
_entity_poly.pdbx_strand_id
1 'polypeptide(L)'
;MITDEFKSSWDFTKSYSTYHFDSVKIDRLEDVIDHLGHIEPTWQADLEDIVANSNPATWETRGYKGEGIPPPREDLLAEEYDIERVGADPKMIITHINWRIPDSLQAIAAAFGLDDCMERIHVQQPGEVWNLHIDKLQKWCPEDPSKIGRYFVQLTDWQPGQFWEYGNHHWNQWRAGDISTFDWANMPHSTANAGHHPRVTFQLTGVITEKTKAFLATL
;
A
#
# COMPACT_ATOMS: atom_id res chain seq x y z
N MET A 1 3.53 -2.44 18.83
CA MET A 1 2.37 -3.38 18.88
C MET A 1 1.08 -2.58 18.97
N ILE A 2 0.11 -2.81 18.09
CA ILE A 2 -1.21 -2.19 18.21
C ILE A 2 -1.85 -2.69 19.48
N THR A 3 -2.40 -1.80 20.32
CA THR A 3 -3.01 -2.22 21.58
C THR A 3 -4.21 -3.13 21.35
N ASP A 4 -4.44 -4.10 22.24
CA ASP A 4 -5.61 -4.99 22.16
C ASP A 4 -6.92 -4.21 22.22
N GLU A 5 -6.92 -3.08 22.91
CA GLU A 5 -8.06 -2.16 22.97
C GLU A 5 -8.41 -1.60 21.58
N PHE A 6 -7.42 -1.18 20.79
CA PHE A 6 -7.63 -0.72 19.41
C PHE A 6 -8.17 -1.84 18.54
N LYS A 7 -7.54 -3.02 18.58
CA LYS A 7 -7.99 -4.20 17.80
C LYS A 7 -9.40 -4.63 18.17
N SER A 8 -9.73 -4.63 19.44
CA SER A 8 -11.06 -5.05 19.92
C SER A 8 -12.17 -4.06 19.57
N SER A 9 -11.84 -2.78 19.38
CA SER A 9 -12.81 -1.75 19.03
C SER A 9 -13.05 -1.62 17.53
N TRP A 10 -12.21 -2.24 16.69
CA TRP A 10 -12.31 -2.13 15.24
C TRP A 10 -13.36 -3.09 14.68
N ASP A 11 -14.38 -2.55 14.04
CA ASP A 11 -15.44 -3.29 13.37
C ASP A 11 -15.43 -2.94 11.86
N PHE A 12 -14.95 -3.85 11.04
CA PHE A 12 -14.80 -3.66 9.60
C PHE A 12 -16.12 -3.50 8.84
N THR A 13 -17.25 -3.73 9.51
CA THR A 13 -18.58 -3.48 8.92
C THR A 13 -19.02 -2.03 9.05
N LYS A 14 -18.31 -1.24 9.85
CA LYS A 14 -18.60 0.17 10.10
C LYS A 14 -17.61 1.06 9.39
N SER A 15 -18.06 2.26 9.06
CA SER A 15 -17.18 3.37 8.70
C SER A 15 -16.71 4.06 9.97
N TYR A 16 -15.39 4.03 10.20
CA TYR A 16 -14.79 4.76 11.30
C TYR A 16 -14.22 6.07 10.82
N SER A 17 -14.31 7.09 11.66
CA SER A 17 -13.59 8.34 11.46
C SER A 17 -12.09 8.09 11.54
N THR A 18 -11.32 8.72 10.62
CA THR A 18 -9.87 8.76 10.68
C THR A 18 -9.30 9.32 11.98
N TYR A 19 -10.08 10.09 12.74
CA TYR A 19 -9.69 10.56 14.09
C TYR A 19 -9.40 9.45 15.09
N HIS A 20 -9.97 8.25 14.92
CA HIS A 20 -9.63 7.12 15.78
C HIS A 20 -8.18 6.69 15.61
N PHE A 21 -7.58 6.97 14.44
CA PHE A 21 -6.22 6.56 14.13
C PHE A 21 -5.16 7.41 14.85
N ASP A 22 -5.51 8.65 15.21
CA ASP A 22 -4.61 9.58 15.91
C ASP A 22 -4.22 9.08 17.31
N SER A 23 -5.00 8.16 17.87
CA SER A 23 -4.75 7.59 19.19
C SER A 23 -3.84 6.34 19.15
N VAL A 24 -3.56 5.81 17.97
CA VAL A 24 -2.69 4.62 17.84
C VAL A 24 -1.26 5.00 18.17
N LYS A 25 -0.73 4.39 19.21
CA LYS A 25 0.65 4.55 19.64
C LYS A 25 1.36 3.21 19.58
N ILE A 26 2.54 3.25 19.02
CA ILE A 26 3.40 2.09 18.81
C ILE A 26 4.73 2.42 19.46
N ASP A 27 5.30 1.48 20.20
CA ASP A 27 6.57 1.70 20.89
C ASP A 27 7.74 1.69 19.92
N ARG A 28 7.70 0.79 18.93
CA ARG A 28 8.79 0.64 17.95
C ARG A 28 8.21 0.32 16.57
N LEU A 29 8.87 0.81 15.53
CA LEU A 29 8.48 0.56 14.14
C LEU A 29 8.50 -0.94 13.80
N GLU A 30 9.46 -1.69 14.34
CA GLU A 30 9.61 -3.13 14.11
C GLU A 30 8.45 -3.96 14.67
N ASP A 31 7.62 -3.38 15.52
CA ASP A 31 6.42 -4.06 16.03
C ASP A 31 5.25 -4.05 15.02
N VAL A 32 5.37 -3.30 13.92
CA VAL A 32 4.26 -3.08 12.97
C VAL A 32 4.60 -3.30 11.51
N ILE A 33 5.85 -3.18 11.13
CA ILE A 33 6.33 -3.46 9.79
C ILE A 33 7.28 -4.65 9.84
N ASP A 34 7.01 -5.66 9.04
CA ASP A 34 7.88 -6.81 8.86
C ASP A 34 8.76 -6.58 7.62
N HIS A 35 10.05 -6.49 7.84
CA HIS A 35 11.05 -6.55 6.78
C HIS A 35 11.30 -8.02 6.44
N LEU A 36 10.84 -8.43 5.26
CA LEU A 36 10.84 -9.83 4.84
C LEU A 36 12.16 -10.26 4.19
N GLY A 37 12.89 -9.29 3.65
CA GLY A 37 14.17 -9.53 2.99
C GLY A 37 14.43 -8.56 1.85
N HIS A 38 15.34 -8.96 0.98
CA HIS A 38 15.80 -8.15 -0.16
C HIS A 38 15.95 -9.03 -1.40
N ILE A 39 15.57 -8.49 -2.55
CA ILE A 39 15.85 -9.09 -3.86
C ILE A 39 16.68 -8.11 -4.69
N GLU A 40 17.63 -8.65 -5.45
CA GLU A 40 18.42 -7.82 -6.35
C GLU A 40 17.54 -7.17 -7.43
N PRO A 41 17.61 -5.84 -7.59
CA PRO A 41 16.81 -5.14 -8.56
C PRO A 41 17.13 -5.58 -10.00
N THR A 42 16.10 -5.98 -10.76
CA THR A 42 16.19 -6.36 -12.18
C THR A 42 15.41 -5.44 -13.10
N TRP A 43 14.72 -4.45 -12.53
CA TRP A 43 13.77 -3.54 -13.19
C TRP A 43 14.32 -2.15 -13.48
N GLN A 44 15.60 -1.88 -13.24
CA GLN A 44 16.17 -0.54 -13.41
C GLN A 44 15.95 0.04 -14.82
N ALA A 45 16.01 -0.83 -15.82
CA ALA A 45 15.77 -0.41 -17.22
C ALA A 45 14.30 -0.03 -17.49
N ASP A 46 13.37 -0.51 -16.65
CA ASP A 46 11.94 -0.28 -16.81
C ASP A 46 11.46 0.98 -16.05
N LEU A 47 12.25 1.52 -15.11
CA LEU A 47 11.81 2.58 -14.19
C LEU A 47 11.33 3.85 -14.91
N GLU A 48 12.03 4.27 -15.95
CA GLU A 48 11.65 5.47 -16.72
C GLU A 48 10.29 5.28 -17.40
N ASP A 49 10.07 4.12 -18.03
CA ASP A 49 8.81 3.76 -18.67
C ASP A 49 7.67 3.61 -17.64
N ILE A 50 7.96 2.99 -16.48
CA ILE A 50 7.01 2.87 -15.37
C ILE A 50 6.51 4.24 -14.93
N VAL A 51 7.42 5.18 -14.70
CA VAL A 51 7.07 6.54 -14.24
C VAL A 51 6.30 7.29 -15.33
N ALA A 52 6.77 7.24 -16.58
CA ALA A 52 6.17 7.96 -17.70
C ALA A 52 4.75 7.49 -18.05
N ASN A 53 4.45 6.20 -17.83
CA ASN A 53 3.15 5.59 -18.15
C ASN A 53 2.25 5.37 -16.91
N SER A 54 2.57 5.98 -15.78
CA SER A 54 1.70 5.98 -14.62
C SER A 54 0.58 7.03 -14.74
N ASN A 55 -0.60 6.70 -14.25
CA ASN A 55 -1.77 7.56 -14.31
C ASN A 55 -2.15 8.09 -12.92
N PRO A 56 -2.57 9.36 -12.81
CA PRO A 56 -2.99 9.92 -11.54
C PRO A 56 -4.18 9.14 -10.96
N ALA A 57 -4.10 8.88 -9.68
CA ALA A 57 -5.13 8.18 -8.92
C ALA A 57 -5.53 9.00 -7.69
N THR A 58 -6.83 9.07 -7.47
CA THR A 58 -7.47 9.69 -6.30
C THR A 58 -8.02 8.58 -5.38
N TRP A 59 -8.64 8.95 -4.29
CA TRP A 59 -9.37 8.00 -3.46
C TRP A 59 -10.44 7.24 -4.25
N GLU A 60 -11.11 7.91 -5.19
CA GLU A 60 -12.15 7.31 -6.02
C GLU A 60 -11.59 6.33 -7.07
N THR A 61 -10.41 6.64 -7.62
CA THR A 61 -9.88 5.95 -8.81
C THR A 61 -8.76 4.95 -8.54
N ARG A 62 -8.21 4.90 -7.33
CA ARG A 62 -7.01 4.11 -6.98
C ARG A 62 -7.10 2.59 -7.26
N GLY A 63 -8.30 2.07 -7.43
CA GLY A 63 -8.51 0.66 -7.77
C GLY A 63 -9.03 0.43 -9.19
N TYR A 64 -9.18 1.49 -9.99
CA TYR A 64 -9.75 1.41 -11.32
C TYR A 64 -8.69 1.12 -12.38
N LYS A 65 -8.86 0.02 -13.11
CA LYS A 65 -7.94 -0.42 -14.18
C LYS A 65 -8.40 -0.05 -15.59
N GLY A 66 -9.64 0.46 -15.74
CA GLY A 66 -10.23 0.78 -17.04
C GLY A 66 -9.80 2.14 -17.57
N GLU A 67 -10.24 2.45 -18.80
CA GLU A 67 -10.10 3.76 -19.41
C GLU A 67 -11.35 4.63 -19.16
N GLY A 68 -11.16 5.95 -19.12
CA GLY A 68 -12.24 6.92 -18.96
C GLY A 68 -12.62 7.18 -17.50
N ILE A 69 -13.88 7.54 -17.28
CA ILE A 69 -14.41 7.88 -15.95
C ILE A 69 -14.71 6.59 -15.19
N PRO A 70 -14.13 6.37 -13.99
CA PRO A 70 -14.46 5.20 -13.21
C PRO A 70 -15.94 5.19 -12.79
N PRO A 71 -16.58 4.02 -12.74
CA PRO A 71 -17.94 3.91 -12.23
C PRO A 71 -17.98 4.30 -10.74
N PRO A 72 -19.12 4.80 -10.24
CA PRO A 72 -19.32 5.00 -8.82
C PRO A 72 -19.05 3.71 -8.05
N ARG A 73 -18.35 3.83 -6.93
CA ARG A 73 -18.00 2.70 -6.07
C ARG A 73 -18.63 2.89 -4.70
N GLU A 74 -19.68 2.13 -4.41
CA GLU A 74 -20.39 2.18 -3.14
C GLU A 74 -19.48 1.81 -1.94
N ASP A 75 -18.49 0.94 -2.16
CA ASP A 75 -17.54 0.52 -1.14
C ASP A 75 -16.53 1.59 -0.74
N LEU A 76 -16.43 2.69 -1.51
CA LEU A 76 -15.55 3.82 -1.21
C LEU A 76 -16.26 4.99 -0.53
N LEU A 77 -17.58 5.09 -0.62
CA LEU A 77 -18.35 6.23 -0.09
C LEU A 77 -18.06 6.49 1.39
N ALA A 78 -17.90 5.43 2.19
CA ALA A 78 -17.59 5.58 3.61
C ALA A 78 -16.21 6.19 3.86
N GLU A 79 -15.19 5.79 3.06
CA GLU A 79 -13.84 6.35 3.16
C GLU A 79 -13.79 7.80 2.68
N GLU A 80 -14.50 8.12 1.58
CA GLU A 80 -14.63 9.47 1.06
C GLU A 80 -15.29 10.40 2.09
N TYR A 81 -16.38 9.95 2.70
CA TYR A 81 -17.08 10.71 3.74
C TYR A 81 -16.16 11.03 4.93
N ASP A 82 -15.36 10.08 5.38
CA ASP A 82 -14.42 10.29 6.46
C ASP A 82 -13.30 11.27 6.06
N ILE A 83 -12.82 11.21 4.83
CA ILE A 83 -11.81 12.13 4.29
C ILE A 83 -12.36 13.55 4.19
N GLU A 84 -13.54 13.72 3.64
CA GLU A 84 -14.19 15.05 3.56
C GLU A 84 -14.43 15.64 4.94
N ARG A 85 -14.84 14.83 5.90
CA ARG A 85 -15.09 15.29 7.27
C ARG A 85 -13.84 15.82 7.96
N VAL A 86 -12.65 15.32 7.64
CA VAL A 86 -11.39 15.85 8.15
C VAL A 86 -10.84 16.99 7.28
N GLY A 87 -11.60 17.45 6.29
CA GLY A 87 -11.25 18.55 5.42
C GLY A 87 -10.27 18.23 4.29
N ALA A 88 -10.05 16.95 4.00
CA ALA A 88 -9.30 16.52 2.85
C ALA A 88 -10.21 16.39 1.61
N ASP A 89 -9.68 16.64 0.43
CA ASP A 89 -10.39 16.46 -0.84
C ASP A 89 -10.23 15.02 -1.34
N PRO A 90 -11.29 14.19 -1.42
CA PRO A 90 -11.22 12.82 -1.90
C PRO A 90 -10.84 12.72 -3.39
N LYS A 91 -10.92 13.81 -4.14
CA LYS A 91 -10.52 13.93 -5.55
C LYS A 91 -9.08 14.39 -5.74
N MET A 92 -8.39 14.72 -4.64
CA MET A 92 -6.96 15.03 -4.71
C MET A 92 -6.17 13.81 -5.19
N ILE A 93 -5.17 14.04 -6.03
CA ILE A 93 -4.25 12.98 -6.46
C ILE A 93 -3.41 12.55 -5.26
N ILE A 94 -3.51 11.27 -4.91
CA ILE A 94 -2.79 10.67 -3.78
C ILE A 94 -1.53 9.92 -4.23
N THR A 95 -1.52 9.47 -5.48
CA THR A 95 -0.40 8.76 -6.11
C THR A 95 -0.68 8.65 -7.62
N HIS A 96 0.30 8.22 -8.39
CA HIS A 96 0.06 7.68 -9.73
C HIS A 96 0.13 6.17 -9.67
N ILE A 97 -0.62 5.48 -10.55
CA ILE A 97 -0.63 4.02 -10.62
C ILE A 97 -0.31 3.60 -12.06
N ASN A 98 0.64 2.68 -12.18
CA ASN A 98 0.87 1.94 -13.42
C ASN A 98 0.36 0.51 -13.24
N TRP A 99 -0.61 0.13 -14.08
CA TRP A 99 -1.20 -1.20 -14.11
C TRP A 99 -0.50 -2.13 -15.11
N ARG A 100 0.37 -1.57 -15.96
CA ARG A 100 1.20 -2.34 -16.88
C ARG A 100 2.45 -2.80 -16.15
N ILE A 101 2.45 -4.07 -15.78
CA ILE A 101 3.55 -4.68 -15.06
C ILE A 101 4.58 -5.19 -16.08
N PRO A 102 5.82 -4.70 -16.08
CA PRO A 102 6.86 -5.20 -16.96
C PRO A 102 7.28 -6.64 -16.59
N ASP A 103 7.87 -7.35 -17.54
CA ASP A 103 8.26 -8.77 -17.38
C ASP A 103 9.17 -9.00 -16.17
N SER A 104 10.07 -8.05 -15.88
CA SER A 104 10.95 -8.08 -14.71
C SER A 104 10.18 -8.16 -13.39
N LEU A 105 9.06 -7.44 -13.27
CA LEU A 105 8.20 -7.45 -12.09
C LEU A 105 7.17 -8.58 -12.11
N GLN A 106 6.70 -9.00 -13.29
CA GLN A 106 5.86 -10.20 -13.42
C GLN A 106 6.56 -11.44 -12.87
N ALA A 107 7.88 -11.58 -13.10
CA ALA A 107 8.67 -12.67 -12.54
C ALA A 107 8.66 -12.65 -10.99
N ILE A 108 8.70 -11.46 -10.39
CA ILE A 108 8.62 -11.30 -8.94
C ILE A 108 7.23 -11.68 -8.43
N ALA A 109 6.16 -11.17 -9.06
CA ALA A 109 4.79 -11.54 -8.71
C ALA A 109 4.56 -13.06 -8.80
N ALA A 110 5.07 -13.67 -9.88
CA ALA A 110 5.02 -15.12 -10.05
C ALA A 110 5.77 -15.88 -8.94
N ALA A 111 6.90 -15.35 -8.45
CA ALA A 111 7.64 -15.95 -7.34
C ALA A 111 6.83 -15.91 -6.04
N PHE A 112 6.17 -14.78 -5.73
CA PHE A 112 5.26 -14.69 -4.60
C PHE A 112 4.13 -15.71 -4.67
N GLY A 113 3.54 -15.92 -5.85
CA GLY A 113 2.53 -16.96 -6.06
C GLY A 113 1.27 -16.79 -5.22
N LEU A 114 0.80 -15.56 -5.08
CA LEU A 114 -0.50 -15.26 -4.45
C LEU A 114 -1.63 -15.69 -5.39
N ASP A 115 -2.71 -16.25 -4.82
CA ASP A 115 -3.95 -16.45 -5.56
C ASP A 115 -4.76 -15.14 -5.61
N ASP A 116 -5.51 -14.94 -6.68
CA ASP A 116 -6.28 -13.71 -6.95
C ASP A 116 -5.45 -12.44 -6.76
N CYS A 117 -4.23 -12.46 -7.28
CA CYS A 117 -3.26 -11.39 -7.06
C CYS A 117 -3.63 -10.12 -7.81
N MET A 118 -3.72 -9.02 -7.09
CA MET A 118 -3.72 -7.68 -7.66
C MET A 118 -2.30 -7.12 -7.62
N GLU A 119 -1.77 -6.87 -8.79
CA GLU A 119 -0.46 -6.28 -9.01
C GLU A 119 -0.62 -4.83 -9.44
N ARG A 120 0.09 -3.91 -8.80
CA ARG A 120 0.13 -2.51 -9.21
C ARG A 120 1.43 -1.83 -8.80
N ILE A 121 1.85 -0.87 -9.60
CA ILE A 121 3.01 -0.05 -9.29
C ILE A 121 2.52 1.33 -8.88
N HIS A 122 2.89 1.74 -7.69
CA HIS A 122 2.66 3.08 -7.19
C HIS A 122 3.86 3.96 -7.53
N VAL A 123 3.57 5.10 -8.15
CA VAL A 123 4.53 6.16 -8.44
C VAL A 123 4.05 7.40 -7.72
N GLN A 124 4.59 7.66 -6.54
CA GLN A 124 4.23 8.84 -5.78
C GLN A 124 5.15 10.01 -6.19
N GLN A 125 4.56 10.98 -6.87
CA GLN A 125 5.27 12.16 -7.36
C GLN A 125 5.58 13.14 -6.21
N PRO A 126 6.57 14.03 -6.36
CA PRO A 126 6.79 15.12 -5.42
C PRO A 126 5.51 15.93 -5.16
N GLY A 127 5.21 16.15 -3.88
CA GLY A 127 4.02 16.85 -3.41
C GLY A 127 2.79 15.97 -3.16
N GLU A 128 2.82 14.69 -3.53
CA GLU A 128 1.69 13.80 -3.30
C GLU A 128 1.69 13.21 -1.90
N VAL A 129 0.48 13.11 -1.35
CA VAL A 129 0.22 12.55 -0.01
C VAL A 129 -0.94 11.57 -0.12
N TRP A 130 -0.72 10.35 0.36
CA TRP A 130 -1.81 9.42 0.59
C TRP A 130 -2.18 9.49 2.08
N ASN A 131 -3.34 10.05 2.35
CA ASN A 131 -3.81 10.35 3.69
C ASN A 131 -3.89 9.12 4.59
N LEU A 132 -3.85 9.37 5.90
CA LEU A 132 -3.94 8.34 6.93
C LEU A 132 -5.22 7.51 6.77
N HIS A 133 -5.07 6.19 6.69
CA HIS A 133 -6.18 5.25 6.50
C HIS A 133 -5.80 3.85 6.99
N ILE A 134 -6.79 2.97 7.04
CA ILE A 134 -6.62 1.52 7.20
C ILE A 134 -7.15 0.84 5.94
N ASP A 135 -6.43 -0.17 5.48
CA ASP A 135 -6.85 -0.96 4.32
C ASP A 135 -8.09 -1.81 4.61
N LYS A 136 -8.98 -1.92 3.62
CA LYS A 136 -10.20 -2.74 3.68
C LYS A 136 -10.13 -3.82 2.60
N LEU A 137 -9.42 -4.91 2.89
CA LEU A 137 -9.13 -5.98 1.93
C LEU A 137 -9.98 -7.24 2.14
N GLN A 138 -10.86 -7.27 3.14
CA GLN A 138 -11.64 -8.46 3.53
C GLN A 138 -12.42 -9.08 2.37
N LYS A 139 -12.77 -8.29 1.36
CA LYS A 139 -13.48 -8.76 0.16
C LYS A 139 -12.71 -9.80 -0.68
N TRP A 140 -11.36 -9.86 -0.53
CA TRP A 140 -10.55 -10.86 -1.25
C TRP A 140 -10.72 -12.27 -0.69
N CYS A 141 -10.96 -12.39 0.61
CA CYS A 141 -11.20 -13.66 1.27
C CYS A 141 -12.16 -13.43 2.46
N PRO A 142 -13.47 -13.23 2.19
CA PRO A 142 -14.42 -12.85 3.24
C PRO A 142 -14.58 -13.89 4.34
N GLU A 143 -14.38 -15.17 3.99
CA GLU A 143 -14.46 -16.29 4.93
C GLU A 143 -13.27 -16.36 5.89
N ASP A 144 -12.11 -15.84 5.47
CA ASP A 144 -10.90 -15.84 6.30
C ASP A 144 -9.93 -14.72 5.87
N PRO A 145 -10.17 -13.47 6.29
CA PRO A 145 -9.33 -12.33 5.92
C PRO A 145 -7.86 -12.46 6.36
N SER A 146 -7.55 -13.35 7.31
CA SER A 146 -6.16 -13.58 7.75
C SER A 146 -5.28 -14.22 6.67
N LYS A 147 -5.89 -14.80 5.63
CA LYS A 147 -5.19 -15.35 4.48
C LYS A 147 -4.78 -14.31 3.46
N ILE A 148 -5.17 -13.05 3.62
CA ILE A 148 -4.82 -12.00 2.68
C ILE A 148 -3.42 -11.50 2.97
N GLY A 149 -2.53 -11.61 1.99
CA GLY A 149 -1.21 -11.00 2.00
C GLY A 149 -1.18 -9.69 1.25
N ARG A 150 -0.46 -8.71 1.79
CA ARG A 150 -0.15 -7.45 1.13
C ARG A 150 1.33 -7.16 1.29
N TYR A 151 2.04 -7.17 0.16
CA TYR A 151 3.49 -7.06 0.11
C TYR A 151 3.90 -5.86 -0.73
N PHE A 152 5.01 -5.25 -0.34
CA PHE A 152 5.60 -4.10 -1.01
C PHE A 152 7.06 -4.40 -1.34
N VAL A 153 7.41 -4.18 -2.60
CA VAL A 153 8.79 -4.19 -3.06
C VAL A 153 9.16 -2.76 -3.43
N GLN A 154 10.15 -2.19 -2.77
CA GLN A 154 10.64 -0.86 -3.11
C GLN A 154 11.41 -0.93 -4.43
N LEU A 155 10.99 -0.14 -5.43
CA LEU A 155 11.63 -0.16 -6.75
C LEU A 155 12.73 0.90 -6.90
N THR A 156 12.73 1.90 -6.01
CA THR A 156 13.73 2.97 -5.96
C THR A 156 14.32 3.06 -4.56
N ASP A 157 15.58 3.49 -4.46
CA ASP A 157 16.17 3.85 -3.18
C ASP A 157 15.44 5.04 -2.57
N TRP A 158 15.39 5.05 -1.23
CA TRP A 158 14.85 6.16 -0.48
C TRP A 158 15.57 7.47 -0.81
N GLN A 159 14.78 8.54 -0.91
CA GLN A 159 15.28 9.89 -1.07
C GLN A 159 14.74 10.80 0.05
N PRO A 160 15.52 11.81 0.48
CA PRO A 160 15.05 12.77 1.48
C PRO A 160 13.69 13.38 1.14
N GLY A 161 12.79 13.41 2.13
CA GLY A 161 11.41 13.88 1.97
C GLY A 161 10.40 12.80 1.67
N GLN A 162 10.83 11.57 1.41
CA GLN A 162 9.94 10.43 1.25
C GLN A 162 9.78 9.68 2.57
N PHE A 163 8.56 9.31 2.91
CA PHE A 163 8.30 8.49 4.10
C PHE A 163 7.00 7.71 4.00
N TRP A 164 6.94 6.63 4.75
CA TRP A 164 5.75 5.94 5.17
C TRP A 164 5.56 6.11 6.65
N GLU A 165 4.33 6.40 7.04
CA GLU A 165 3.91 6.51 8.41
C GLU A 165 3.07 5.29 8.78
N TYR A 166 3.37 4.72 9.92
CA TYR A 166 2.64 3.63 10.55
C TYR A 166 2.32 4.03 11.98
N GLY A 167 1.06 4.37 12.24
CA GLY A 167 0.68 4.97 13.52
C GLY A 167 1.45 6.26 13.79
N ASN A 168 2.32 6.23 14.79
CA ASN A 168 3.18 7.35 15.19
C ASN A 168 4.65 7.21 14.77
N HIS A 169 4.98 6.27 13.89
CA HIS A 169 6.32 6.03 13.41
C HIS A 169 6.46 6.24 11.91
N HIS A 170 7.63 6.74 11.50
CA HIS A 170 7.98 6.93 10.10
C HIS A 170 9.02 5.90 9.68
N TRP A 171 8.73 5.17 8.58
CA TRP A 171 9.71 4.36 7.89
C TRP A 171 10.33 5.14 6.75
N ASN A 172 11.67 5.08 6.68
CA ASN A 172 12.49 5.71 5.67
C ASN A 172 13.79 4.90 5.49
N GLN A 173 14.68 5.35 4.60
CA GLN A 173 15.99 4.75 4.34
C GLN A 173 15.94 3.31 3.78
N TRP A 174 14.85 2.96 3.09
CA TRP A 174 14.80 1.70 2.34
C TRP A 174 15.72 1.72 1.12
N ARG A 175 16.06 0.53 0.62
CA ARG A 175 16.78 0.35 -0.64
C ARG A 175 15.84 -0.25 -1.70
N ALA A 176 16.16 0.00 -2.97
CA ALA A 176 15.54 -0.74 -4.06
C ALA A 176 15.76 -2.23 -3.86
N GLY A 177 14.70 -3.03 -3.93
CA GLY A 177 14.72 -4.47 -3.62
C GLY A 177 14.26 -4.86 -2.23
N ASP A 178 14.16 -3.92 -1.28
CA ASP A 178 13.63 -4.23 0.05
C ASP A 178 12.15 -4.63 -0.02
N ILE A 179 11.82 -5.74 0.64
CA ILE A 179 10.48 -6.31 0.70
C ILE A 179 9.93 -6.14 2.10
N SER A 180 8.70 -5.66 2.20
CA SER A 180 8.01 -5.49 3.48
C SER A 180 6.54 -5.86 3.41
N THR A 181 5.99 -6.11 4.59
CA THR A 181 4.54 -6.21 4.84
C THR A 181 4.22 -5.56 6.18
N PHE A 182 2.94 -5.37 6.47
CA PHE A 182 2.48 -4.84 7.75
C PHE A 182 1.07 -5.36 8.06
N ASP A 183 0.60 -5.16 9.28
CA ASP A 183 -0.78 -5.48 9.68
C ASP A 183 -1.76 -4.52 8.99
N TRP A 184 -2.05 -4.79 7.73
CA TRP A 184 -2.89 -3.94 6.88
C TRP A 184 -4.29 -3.71 7.45
N ALA A 185 -4.79 -4.68 8.23
CA ALA A 185 -6.15 -4.67 8.77
C ALA A 185 -6.31 -3.77 10.01
N ASN A 186 -5.22 -3.52 10.73
CA ASN A 186 -5.28 -2.80 12.00
C ASN A 186 -4.35 -1.60 12.07
N MET A 187 -3.37 -1.49 11.14
CA MET A 187 -2.38 -0.43 11.19
C MET A 187 -2.81 0.78 10.36
N PRO A 188 -3.15 1.92 10.99
CA PRO A 188 -3.31 3.17 10.28
C PRO A 188 -1.99 3.59 9.66
N HIS A 189 -2.03 3.92 8.38
CA HIS A 189 -0.82 4.28 7.65
C HIS A 189 -1.09 5.39 6.65
N SER A 190 -0.04 6.12 6.34
CA SER A 190 -0.01 7.15 5.31
C SER A 190 1.30 7.12 4.55
N THR A 191 1.36 7.78 3.40
CA THR A 191 2.60 7.97 2.67
C THR A 191 2.68 9.39 2.12
N ALA A 192 3.88 9.96 2.11
CA ALA A 192 4.09 11.26 1.50
C ALA A 192 5.43 11.32 0.76
N ASN A 193 5.46 12.17 -0.25
CA ASN A 193 6.67 12.53 -0.96
C ASN A 193 6.83 14.06 -0.95
N ALA A 194 7.50 14.56 0.07
CA ALA A 194 7.91 15.98 0.16
C ALA A 194 9.28 16.22 -0.46
N GLY A 195 9.86 15.23 -1.13
CA GLY A 195 11.16 15.31 -1.82
C GLY A 195 11.06 15.82 -3.24
N HIS A 196 12.09 15.53 -4.04
CA HIS A 196 12.23 16.00 -5.42
C HIS A 196 12.27 14.87 -6.46
N HIS A 197 12.19 13.62 -6.02
CA HIS A 197 12.27 12.43 -6.87
C HIS A 197 11.03 11.58 -6.69
N PRO A 198 10.50 10.93 -7.74
CA PRO A 198 9.41 9.97 -7.60
C PRO A 198 9.81 8.82 -6.65
N ARG A 199 8.88 8.40 -5.82
CA ARG A 199 8.99 7.15 -5.07
C ARG A 199 8.22 6.06 -5.82
N VAL A 200 8.88 4.95 -6.12
CA VAL A 200 8.25 3.87 -6.88
C VAL A 200 8.21 2.60 -6.04
N THR A 201 7.02 2.02 -5.91
CA THR A 201 6.79 0.82 -5.09
C THR A 201 5.90 -0.16 -5.85
N PHE A 202 6.30 -1.41 -5.93
CA PHE A 202 5.48 -2.49 -6.47
C PHE A 202 4.67 -3.14 -5.34
N GLN A 203 3.36 -3.16 -5.48
CA GLN A 203 2.44 -3.71 -4.51
C GLN A 203 1.78 -4.97 -5.05
N LEU A 204 1.78 -6.01 -4.21
CA LEU A 204 1.11 -7.29 -4.44
C LEU A 204 0.08 -7.49 -3.34
N THR A 205 -1.16 -7.80 -3.71
CA THR A 205 -2.23 -8.12 -2.77
C THR A 205 -3.03 -9.32 -3.28
N GLY A 206 -3.18 -10.34 -2.47
CA GLY A 206 -3.91 -11.55 -2.84
C GLY A 206 -3.97 -12.56 -1.73
N VAL A 207 -4.45 -13.76 -2.00
CA VAL A 207 -4.57 -14.83 -1.02
C VAL A 207 -3.25 -15.59 -0.91
N ILE A 208 -2.73 -15.73 0.30
CA ILE A 208 -1.48 -16.43 0.61
C ILE A 208 -1.63 -17.92 0.29
N THR A 209 -0.67 -18.45 -0.48
CA THR A 209 -0.58 -19.87 -0.83
C THR A 209 0.62 -20.54 -0.15
N GLU A 210 0.74 -21.85 -0.28
CA GLU A 210 1.96 -22.56 0.15
C GLU A 210 3.20 -22.13 -0.66
N LYS A 211 3.02 -21.74 -1.92
CA LYS A 211 4.10 -21.15 -2.74
C LYS A 211 4.57 -19.81 -2.17
N THR A 212 3.63 -18.97 -1.74
CA THR A 212 3.94 -17.69 -1.09
C THR A 212 4.78 -17.91 0.16
N LYS A 213 4.36 -18.84 1.03
CA LYS A 213 5.09 -19.17 2.27
C LYS A 213 6.50 -19.71 1.97
N ALA A 214 6.61 -20.59 0.96
CA ALA A 214 7.89 -21.15 0.55
C ALA A 214 8.84 -20.07 0.01
N PHE A 215 8.34 -19.14 -0.80
CA PHE A 215 9.13 -18.02 -1.31
C PHE A 215 9.60 -17.10 -0.18
N LEU A 216 8.70 -16.68 0.71
CA LEU A 216 9.04 -15.82 1.84
C LEU A 216 10.08 -16.45 2.79
N ALA A 217 10.10 -17.77 2.90
CA ALA A 217 11.11 -18.49 3.69
C ALA A 217 12.50 -18.51 3.05
N THR A 218 12.65 -18.05 1.79
CA THR A 218 13.93 -17.94 1.10
C THR A 218 14.56 -16.56 1.17
N LEU A 219 13.81 -15.56 1.62
CA LEU A 219 14.26 -14.18 1.78
C LEU A 219 15.00 -13.97 3.08
#